data_ee75121029b2f301a185453ff9a65cb1
#
_entry.id   ee75121029b2f301a185453ff9a65cb1
#
_cell.length_a   1.000
_cell.length_b   1.000
_cell.length_c   1.000
_cell.angle_alpha   90.00
_cell.angle_beta   90.00
_cell.angle_gamma   90.00
#
_symmetry.space_group_name_H-M   'P 1'
#
loop_
_entity.id
_entity.type
_entity.pdbx_description
1 polymer ?
#
loop_
_entity_poly.entity_id
_entity_poly.type
_entity_poly.pdbx_seq_one_letter_code
_entity_poly.pdbx_strand_id
1 'polypeptide(L)'
;GQKSANMTFHADKVSGNVVLTVTDAAIGYDDQILSEPINIDVKKFDAIAIVGPNGIGKSTLIKSIVGQIPFIKGTSTYGANVEVGYYDQTQSNLTRTNTVLDELWNDFSTTPEVEIRNRLGAFLFSGDDVKKSVSMLSGGERARLLLAKLSMQNNNFLILDEPTNHLDIDSKEVLEDALIDFDGTLLFVSHDRYFINRVATKVLEISEEGSTLYLGDYDYYLEKKAELEELARMKEEEAQEKTTVVDEKVPANDYQAQKANQKELRKLTRRITEIENQLEEIEAREEEINQVMLATNEASELIDLQKELDELTEQQETLMLEWEELS
;
A
#
# COMPACT_ATOMS: atom_id res chain seq x y z
N GLY A 1 -15.20 -31.96 12.43
CA GLY A 1 -15.18 -30.64 11.89
C GLY A 1 -14.13 -30.52 10.83
N GLN A 2 -14.54 -30.46 9.57
CA GLN A 2 -13.64 -30.10 8.48
C GLN A 2 -13.17 -28.70 8.73
N LYS A 3 -11.88 -28.53 8.98
CA LYS A 3 -11.25 -27.20 8.87
C LYS A 3 -11.42 -26.76 7.42
N SER A 4 -12.26 -25.75 7.18
CA SER A 4 -12.33 -25.12 5.87
C SER A 4 -10.91 -24.64 5.54
N ALA A 5 -10.36 -25.16 4.43
CA ALA A 5 -9.07 -24.70 3.95
C ALA A 5 -9.22 -23.23 3.54
N ASN A 6 -8.57 -22.32 4.24
CA ASN A 6 -8.61 -20.89 3.97
C ASN A 6 -7.45 -20.51 3.07
N MET A 7 -7.68 -19.54 2.17
CA MET A 7 -6.59 -18.88 1.46
C MET A 7 -5.59 -18.33 2.46
N THR A 8 -4.30 -18.57 2.23
CA THR A 8 -3.23 -18.01 3.05
C THR A 8 -2.11 -17.52 2.18
N PHE A 9 -1.54 -16.39 2.57
CA PHE A 9 -0.28 -15.88 2.03
C PHE A 9 0.74 -15.89 3.16
N HIS A 10 1.93 -16.36 2.88
CA HIS A 10 2.98 -16.47 3.87
C HIS A 10 4.32 -16.04 3.28
N ALA A 11 5.10 -15.28 4.05
CA ALA A 11 6.45 -14.85 3.69
C ALA A 11 7.49 -15.80 4.26
N ASP A 12 8.35 -16.38 3.41
CA ASP A 12 9.44 -17.25 3.85
C ASP A 12 10.56 -16.49 4.54
N LYS A 13 10.79 -15.24 4.11
CA LYS A 13 11.86 -14.40 4.63
C LYS A 13 11.31 -13.11 5.19
N VAL A 14 11.99 -12.58 6.19
CA VAL A 14 11.67 -11.26 6.75
C VAL A 14 12.49 -10.22 6.02
N SER A 15 11.82 -9.20 5.46
CA SER A 15 12.50 -8.05 4.86
C SER A 15 13.10 -7.14 5.92
N GLY A 16 13.98 -6.22 5.49
CA GLY A 16 14.37 -5.08 6.31
C GLY A 16 13.19 -4.15 6.58
N ASN A 17 13.38 -3.16 7.45
CA ASN A 17 12.33 -2.22 7.85
C ASN A 17 11.84 -1.34 6.69
N VAL A 18 12.74 -0.94 5.80
CA VAL A 18 12.39 -0.22 4.56
C VAL A 18 12.16 -1.24 3.46
N VAL A 19 10.97 -1.22 2.86
CA VAL A 19 10.58 -2.19 1.83
C VAL A 19 10.70 -1.60 0.44
N LEU A 20 10.21 -0.38 0.24
CA LEU A 20 10.25 0.32 -1.05
C LEU A 20 10.39 1.82 -0.80
N THR A 21 11.30 2.44 -1.56
CA THR A 21 11.46 3.89 -1.57
C THR A 21 11.38 4.39 -3.01
N VAL A 22 10.44 5.30 -3.26
CA VAL A 22 10.31 6.02 -4.53
C VAL A 22 10.50 7.49 -4.24
N THR A 23 11.42 8.13 -4.95
CA THR A 23 11.84 9.51 -4.68
C THR A 23 11.67 10.38 -5.92
N ASP A 24 10.88 11.45 -5.79
CA ASP A 24 10.66 12.49 -6.80
C ASP A 24 10.38 11.93 -8.20
N ALA A 25 9.55 10.89 -8.26
CA ALA A 25 9.29 10.17 -9.48
C ALA A 25 8.16 10.82 -10.30
N ALA A 26 8.26 10.68 -11.60
CA ALA A 26 7.19 10.98 -12.54
C ALA A 26 6.75 9.69 -13.24
N ILE A 27 5.46 9.46 -13.27
CA ILE A 27 4.85 8.33 -13.98
C ILE A 27 4.11 8.80 -15.22
N GLY A 28 4.12 7.97 -16.24
CA GLY A 28 3.44 8.25 -17.50
C GLY A 28 3.92 7.36 -18.62
N TYR A 29 3.53 7.72 -19.83
CA TYR A 29 3.91 7.03 -21.06
C TYR A 29 4.55 8.03 -22.01
N ASP A 30 5.64 7.61 -22.66
CA ASP A 30 6.42 8.44 -23.57
C ASP A 30 6.79 9.78 -22.92
N ASP A 31 6.40 10.90 -23.51
CA ASP A 31 6.67 12.23 -22.98
C ASP A 31 5.51 12.79 -22.15
N GLN A 32 4.46 12.01 -21.93
CA GLN A 32 3.28 12.44 -21.17
C GLN A 32 3.38 12.04 -19.72
N ILE A 33 3.57 13.02 -18.83
CA ILE A 33 3.55 12.83 -17.39
C ILE A 33 2.11 12.85 -16.90
N LEU A 34 1.70 11.77 -16.22
CA LEU A 34 0.38 11.66 -15.61
C LEU A 34 0.36 12.22 -14.19
N SER A 35 1.40 11.99 -13.43
CA SER A 35 1.52 12.45 -12.05
C SER A 35 2.98 12.63 -11.66
N GLU A 36 3.29 13.71 -10.97
CA GLU A 36 4.58 14.01 -10.33
C GLU A 36 4.44 15.12 -9.26
N PRO A 37 5.27 15.15 -8.22
CA PRO A 37 6.25 14.14 -7.84
C PRO A 37 5.62 12.99 -7.04
N ILE A 38 6.06 11.78 -7.31
CA ILE A 38 5.67 10.59 -6.55
C ILE A 38 6.75 10.29 -5.52
N ASN A 39 6.36 10.27 -4.26
CA ASN A 39 7.23 9.89 -3.15
C ASN A 39 6.53 8.80 -2.34
N ILE A 40 7.18 7.66 -2.22
CA ILE A 40 6.64 6.50 -1.51
C ILE A 40 7.71 5.98 -0.57
N ASP A 41 7.30 5.69 0.65
CA ASP A 41 8.14 5.03 1.65
C ASP A 41 7.30 3.92 2.28
N VAL A 42 7.48 2.71 1.79
CA VAL A 42 6.79 1.52 2.30
C VAL A 42 7.65 0.88 3.35
N LYS A 43 7.09 0.71 4.53
CA LYS A 43 7.73 0.06 5.67
C LYS A 43 7.24 -1.38 5.81
N LYS A 44 8.05 -2.19 6.44
CA LYS A 44 7.69 -3.59 6.75
C LYS A 44 6.35 -3.64 7.48
N PHE A 45 5.48 -4.56 7.05
CA PHE A 45 4.12 -4.78 7.54
C PHE A 45 3.10 -3.70 7.20
N ASP A 46 3.45 -2.71 6.39
CA ASP A 46 2.45 -1.80 5.83
C ASP A 46 1.48 -2.54 4.92
N ALA A 47 0.25 -2.09 4.91
CA ALA A 47 -0.75 -2.43 3.90
C ALA A 47 -1.27 -1.13 3.30
N ILE A 48 -0.73 -0.75 2.15
CA ILE A 48 -0.99 0.55 1.53
C ILE A 48 -1.91 0.38 0.33
N ALA A 49 -3.05 1.06 0.35
CA ALA A 49 -3.94 1.18 -0.79
C ALA A 49 -3.59 2.43 -1.61
N ILE A 50 -3.42 2.27 -2.91
CA ILE A 50 -3.25 3.36 -3.85
C ILE A 50 -4.64 3.77 -4.36
N VAL A 51 -4.99 5.03 -4.16
CA VAL A 51 -6.27 5.61 -4.61
C VAL A 51 -6.02 6.84 -5.47
N GLY A 52 -7.03 7.23 -6.22
CA GLY A 52 -6.98 8.40 -7.09
C GLY A 52 -8.01 8.27 -8.20
N PRO A 53 -8.22 9.34 -8.99
CA PRO A 53 -9.17 9.31 -10.09
C PRO A 53 -8.76 8.32 -11.18
N ASN A 54 -9.74 7.83 -11.93
CA ASN A 54 -9.47 6.98 -13.10
C ASN A 54 -8.62 7.74 -14.12
N GLY A 55 -7.65 7.04 -14.70
CA GLY A 55 -6.75 7.62 -15.69
C GLY A 55 -5.56 8.40 -15.12
N ILE A 56 -5.44 8.53 -13.78
CA ILE A 56 -4.29 9.23 -13.19
C ILE A 56 -2.99 8.42 -13.26
N GLY A 57 -3.08 7.12 -13.49
CA GLY A 57 -1.90 6.27 -13.63
C GLY A 57 -1.60 5.36 -12.45
N LYS A 58 -2.63 4.92 -11.71
CA LYS A 58 -2.44 3.99 -10.57
C LYS A 58 -1.81 2.67 -11.02
N SER A 59 -2.33 2.05 -12.07
CA SER A 59 -1.75 0.84 -12.66
C SER A 59 -0.38 1.10 -13.31
N THR A 60 -0.20 2.28 -13.90
CA THR A 60 1.09 2.73 -14.44
C THR A 60 2.15 2.82 -13.34
N LEU A 61 1.79 3.37 -12.19
CA LEU A 61 2.68 3.42 -11.02
C LEU A 61 3.13 2.02 -10.60
N ILE A 62 2.19 1.08 -10.47
CA ILE A 62 2.53 -0.31 -10.13
C ILE A 62 3.46 -0.93 -11.17
N LYS A 63 3.18 -0.76 -12.44
CA LYS A 63 4.04 -1.28 -13.53
C LYS A 63 5.44 -0.68 -13.49
N SER A 64 5.56 0.59 -13.15
CA SER A 64 6.87 1.24 -12.99
C SER A 64 7.61 0.71 -11.76
N ILE A 65 6.92 0.50 -10.65
CA ILE A 65 7.51 -0.08 -9.44
C ILE A 65 8.04 -1.50 -9.69
N VAL A 66 7.27 -2.34 -10.37
CA VAL A 66 7.69 -3.72 -10.68
C VAL A 66 8.66 -3.82 -11.87
N GLY A 67 8.97 -2.71 -12.53
CA GLY A 67 9.97 -2.64 -13.57
C GLY A 67 9.49 -3.01 -14.97
N GLN A 68 8.19 -3.08 -15.21
CA GLN A 68 7.63 -3.35 -16.55
C GLN A 68 7.70 -2.13 -17.47
N ILE A 69 7.56 -0.95 -16.92
CA ILE A 69 7.74 0.32 -17.63
C ILE A 69 8.65 1.23 -16.81
N PRO A 70 9.46 2.10 -17.45
CA PRO A 70 10.32 2.99 -16.70
C PRO A 70 9.53 4.13 -16.04
N PHE A 71 10.05 4.63 -14.93
CA PHE A 71 9.68 5.97 -14.47
C PHE A 71 10.24 7.01 -15.44
N ILE A 72 9.48 8.06 -15.69
CA ILE A 72 9.95 9.16 -16.55
C ILE A 72 11.04 9.96 -15.85
N LYS A 73 10.90 10.15 -14.53
CA LYS A 73 11.89 10.81 -13.66
C LYS A 73 11.93 10.10 -12.32
N GLY A 74 12.99 10.36 -11.56
CA GLY A 74 13.12 9.90 -10.19
C GLY A 74 13.70 8.50 -10.06
N THR A 75 13.72 8.02 -8.84
CA THR A 75 14.31 6.73 -8.47
C THR A 75 13.35 5.87 -7.68
N SER A 76 13.46 4.56 -7.87
CA SER A 76 12.71 3.55 -7.13
C SER A 76 13.66 2.44 -6.71
N THR A 77 13.71 2.12 -5.42
CA THR A 77 14.58 1.08 -4.87
C THR A 77 13.83 0.22 -3.87
N TYR A 78 14.09 -1.10 -3.95
CA TYR A 78 13.64 -2.04 -2.93
C TYR A 78 14.66 -2.09 -1.78
N GLY A 79 14.14 -2.30 -0.58
CA GLY A 79 14.97 -2.50 0.60
C GLY A 79 15.64 -3.88 0.67
N ALA A 80 16.36 -4.13 1.76
CA ALA A 80 17.08 -5.38 1.97
C ALA A 80 16.11 -6.57 2.10
N ASN A 81 16.48 -7.68 1.48
CA ASN A 81 15.74 -8.95 1.54
C ASN A 81 14.28 -8.88 1.08
N VAL A 82 13.94 -7.92 0.23
CA VAL A 82 12.59 -7.79 -0.32
C VAL A 82 12.44 -8.75 -1.49
N GLU A 83 11.41 -9.60 -1.39
CA GLU A 83 10.98 -10.52 -2.44
C GLU A 83 9.57 -10.13 -2.88
N VAL A 84 9.45 -9.69 -4.12
CA VAL A 84 8.20 -9.14 -4.67
C VAL A 84 7.37 -10.22 -5.32
N GLY A 85 6.10 -10.30 -4.95
CA GLY A 85 5.06 -11.02 -5.68
C GLY A 85 4.12 -10.01 -6.34
N TYR A 86 3.91 -10.16 -7.64
CA TYR A 86 3.07 -9.26 -8.41
C TYR A 86 1.85 -9.97 -8.96
N TYR A 87 0.69 -9.35 -8.79
CA TYR A 87 -0.58 -9.82 -9.31
C TYR A 87 -1.21 -8.79 -10.24
N ASP A 88 -1.42 -9.18 -11.49
CA ASP A 88 -2.20 -8.45 -12.47
C ASP A 88 -2.97 -9.46 -13.34
N GLN A 89 -4.28 -9.53 -13.16
CA GLN A 89 -5.12 -10.47 -13.88
C GLN A 89 -5.10 -10.26 -15.40
N THR A 90 -4.93 -9.01 -15.86
CA THR A 90 -4.96 -8.67 -17.29
C THR A 90 -3.72 -9.19 -18.04
N GLN A 91 -2.63 -9.46 -17.33
CA GLN A 91 -1.36 -9.93 -17.87
C GLN A 91 -1.12 -11.42 -17.58
N SER A 92 -2.18 -12.19 -17.41
CA SER A 92 -2.06 -13.61 -17.12
C SER A 92 -1.54 -14.38 -18.33
N ASN A 93 -0.45 -15.14 -18.12
CA ASN A 93 0.12 -16.05 -19.11
C ASN A 93 -0.33 -17.51 -18.88
N LEU A 94 -1.60 -17.68 -18.53
CA LEU A 94 -2.16 -19.00 -18.31
C LEU A 94 -2.20 -19.81 -19.63
N THR A 95 -1.73 -21.05 -19.60
CA THR A 95 -1.77 -21.96 -20.73
C THR A 95 -3.15 -22.59 -20.84
N ARG A 96 -3.91 -22.18 -21.84
CA ARG A 96 -5.34 -22.53 -21.99
C ARG A 96 -5.60 -24.03 -22.09
N THR A 97 -4.65 -24.79 -22.59
CA THR A 97 -4.76 -26.25 -22.77
C THR A 97 -4.46 -27.04 -21.53
N ASN A 98 -3.85 -26.43 -20.51
CA ASN A 98 -3.59 -27.09 -19.24
C ASN A 98 -4.88 -27.29 -18.43
N THR A 99 -4.90 -28.33 -17.60
CA THR A 99 -5.86 -28.38 -16.49
C THR A 99 -5.46 -27.39 -15.39
N VAL A 100 -6.39 -27.04 -14.53
CA VAL A 100 -6.12 -26.22 -13.34
C VAL A 100 -4.97 -26.81 -12.53
N LEU A 101 -5.02 -28.13 -12.30
CA LEU A 101 -3.97 -28.84 -11.57
C LEU A 101 -2.60 -28.67 -12.23
N ASP A 102 -2.49 -28.95 -13.53
CA ASP A 102 -1.22 -28.88 -14.25
C ASP A 102 -0.71 -27.45 -14.34
N GLU A 103 -1.60 -26.48 -14.49
CA GLU A 103 -1.22 -25.06 -14.54
C GLU A 103 -0.50 -24.62 -13.27
N LEU A 104 -0.98 -25.02 -12.11
CA LEU A 104 -0.28 -24.72 -10.87
C LEU A 104 0.95 -25.62 -10.67
N TRP A 105 0.80 -26.92 -10.88
CA TRP A 105 1.85 -27.88 -10.62
C TRP A 105 3.09 -27.70 -11.52
N ASN A 106 2.91 -27.32 -12.77
CA ASN A 106 4.02 -27.08 -13.69
C ASN A 106 4.96 -25.96 -13.22
N ASP A 107 4.43 -24.93 -12.56
CA ASP A 107 5.23 -23.86 -11.99
C ASP A 107 5.94 -24.26 -10.68
N PHE A 108 5.46 -25.32 -10.02
CA PHE A 108 5.98 -25.81 -8.75
C PHE A 108 6.19 -27.33 -8.81
N SER A 109 6.92 -27.79 -9.81
CA SER A 109 7.03 -29.20 -10.18
C SER A 109 7.64 -30.12 -9.10
N THR A 110 8.41 -29.56 -8.17
CA THR A 110 9.01 -30.29 -7.06
C THR A 110 8.08 -30.45 -5.86
N THR A 111 6.95 -29.75 -5.86
CA THR A 111 5.95 -29.84 -4.81
C THR A 111 5.09 -31.10 -5.00
N PRO A 112 4.82 -31.90 -3.95
CA PRO A 112 3.96 -33.06 -4.05
C PRO A 112 2.54 -32.70 -4.53
N GLU A 113 1.95 -33.59 -5.32
CA GLU A 113 0.58 -33.39 -5.86
C GLU A 113 -0.45 -33.07 -4.78
N VAL A 114 -0.37 -33.76 -3.64
CA VAL A 114 -1.27 -33.55 -2.51
C VAL A 114 -1.24 -32.09 -2.02
N GLU A 115 -0.06 -31.49 -1.94
CA GLU A 115 0.08 -30.09 -1.53
C GLU A 115 -0.48 -29.14 -2.58
N ILE A 116 -0.26 -29.44 -3.86
CA ILE A 116 -0.84 -28.66 -4.98
C ILE A 116 -2.37 -28.68 -4.90
N ARG A 117 -2.96 -29.87 -4.71
CA ARG A 117 -4.42 -30.04 -4.56
C ARG A 117 -4.95 -29.31 -3.33
N ASN A 118 -4.25 -29.39 -2.21
CA ASN A 118 -4.63 -28.67 -0.99
C ASN A 118 -4.60 -27.15 -1.20
N ARG A 119 -3.60 -26.64 -1.91
CA ARG A 119 -3.52 -25.21 -2.23
C ARG A 119 -4.67 -24.77 -3.12
N LEU A 120 -4.97 -25.54 -4.16
CA LEU A 120 -6.10 -25.27 -5.04
C LEU A 120 -7.44 -25.33 -4.26
N GLY A 121 -7.58 -26.29 -3.35
CA GLY A 121 -8.74 -26.35 -2.47
C GLY A 121 -8.89 -25.11 -1.58
N ALA A 122 -7.78 -24.58 -1.07
CA ALA A 122 -7.76 -23.36 -0.30
C ALA A 122 -8.25 -22.14 -1.13
N PHE A 123 -8.00 -22.16 -2.44
CA PHE A 123 -8.47 -21.13 -3.38
C PHE A 123 -9.78 -21.52 -4.09
N LEU A 124 -10.56 -22.40 -3.44
CA LEU A 124 -11.93 -22.79 -3.82
C LEU A 124 -12.02 -23.64 -5.10
N PHE A 125 -10.96 -24.36 -5.45
CA PHE A 125 -10.98 -25.42 -6.45
C PHE A 125 -11.01 -26.78 -5.74
N SER A 126 -12.15 -27.40 -5.67
CA SER A 126 -12.34 -28.66 -4.96
C SER A 126 -12.78 -29.78 -5.89
N GLY A 127 -12.42 -31.02 -5.56
CA GLY A 127 -12.86 -32.21 -6.28
C GLY A 127 -12.46 -32.18 -7.75
N ASP A 128 -13.44 -32.29 -8.63
CA ASP A 128 -13.22 -32.31 -10.08
C ASP A 128 -12.89 -30.97 -10.69
N ASP A 129 -12.98 -29.87 -9.94
CA ASP A 129 -12.62 -28.54 -10.44
C ASP A 129 -11.17 -28.47 -10.91
N VAL A 130 -10.28 -29.22 -10.26
CA VAL A 130 -8.85 -29.26 -10.62
C VAL A 130 -8.58 -29.90 -11.98
N LYS A 131 -9.53 -30.67 -12.50
CA LYS A 131 -9.45 -31.33 -13.82
C LYS A 131 -9.98 -30.47 -14.96
N LYS A 132 -10.64 -29.35 -14.65
CA LYS A 132 -11.14 -28.42 -15.67
C LYS A 132 -9.97 -27.86 -16.47
N SER A 133 -10.20 -27.66 -17.75
CA SER A 133 -9.26 -26.91 -18.60
C SER A 133 -9.27 -25.42 -18.21
N VAL A 134 -8.10 -24.80 -18.23
CA VAL A 134 -7.96 -23.34 -18.00
C VAL A 134 -8.85 -22.54 -18.95
N SER A 135 -9.01 -23.02 -20.19
CA SER A 135 -9.88 -22.37 -21.20
C SER A 135 -11.36 -22.31 -20.79
N MET A 136 -11.79 -23.18 -19.90
CA MET A 136 -13.17 -23.27 -19.43
C MET A 136 -13.45 -22.44 -18.19
N LEU A 137 -12.44 -21.81 -17.61
CA LEU A 137 -12.57 -21.04 -16.38
C LEU A 137 -13.28 -19.70 -16.63
N SER A 138 -14.15 -19.31 -15.70
CA SER A 138 -14.67 -17.95 -15.63
C SER A 138 -13.58 -16.95 -15.26
N GLY A 139 -13.87 -15.64 -15.37
CA GLY A 139 -12.95 -14.59 -14.93
C GLY A 139 -12.58 -14.71 -13.45
N GLY A 140 -13.55 -15.00 -12.60
CA GLY A 140 -13.33 -15.19 -11.16
C GLY A 140 -12.50 -16.43 -10.85
N GLU A 141 -12.73 -17.53 -11.54
CA GLU A 141 -11.93 -18.74 -11.41
C GLU A 141 -10.48 -18.53 -11.85
N ARG A 142 -10.25 -17.82 -12.98
CA ARG A 142 -8.89 -17.45 -13.41
C ARG A 142 -8.20 -16.57 -12.37
N ALA A 143 -8.91 -15.60 -11.82
CA ALA A 143 -8.37 -14.75 -10.75
C ALA A 143 -7.92 -15.58 -9.55
N ARG A 144 -8.76 -16.52 -9.09
CA ARG A 144 -8.41 -17.41 -7.97
C ARG A 144 -7.21 -18.30 -8.27
N LEU A 145 -7.10 -18.80 -9.49
CA LEU A 145 -5.93 -19.59 -9.90
C LEU A 145 -4.63 -18.78 -9.87
N LEU A 146 -4.67 -17.54 -10.36
CA LEU A 146 -3.53 -16.62 -10.30
C LEU A 146 -3.15 -16.28 -8.85
N LEU A 147 -4.14 -16.07 -7.98
CA LEU A 147 -3.90 -15.86 -6.56
C LEU A 147 -3.28 -17.10 -5.90
N ALA A 148 -3.71 -18.29 -6.27
CA ALA A 148 -3.11 -19.54 -5.80
C ALA A 148 -1.64 -19.63 -6.21
N LYS A 149 -1.30 -19.32 -7.46
CA LYS A 149 0.09 -19.25 -7.94
C LYS A 149 0.91 -18.26 -7.12
N LEU A 150 0.36 -17.07 -6.88
CA LEU A 150 1.03 -16.04 -6.08
C LEU A 150 1.32 -16.54 -4.66
N SER A 151 0.35 -17.21 -4.03
CA SER A 151 0.50 -17.73 -2.66
C SER A 151 1.60 -18.79 -2.53
N MET A 152 1.89 -19.50 -3.61
CA MET A 152 2.94 -20.52 -3.62
C MET A 152 4.35 -19.94 -3.66
N GLN A 153 4.51 -18.69 -4.03
CA GLN A 153 5.83 -18.03 -4.14
C GLN A 153 6.42 -17.63 -2.79
N ASN A 154 5.60 -17.50 -1.77
CA ASN A 154 6.00 -17.11 -0.40
C ASN A 154 6.78 -15.77 -0.33
N ASN A 155 6.41 -14.82 -1.15
CA ASN A 155 7.02 -13.49 -1.18
C ASN A 155 6.65 -12.66 0.04
N ASN A 156 7.53 -11.76 0.46
CA ASN A 156 7.30 -10.91 1.62
C ASN A 156 6.75 -9.52 1.28
N PHE A 157 6.68 -9.19 -0.01
CA PHE A 157 6.06 -7.95 -0.49
C PHE A 157 5.12 -8.26 -1.66
N LEU A 158 3.82 -8.14 -1.41
CA LEU A 158 2.80 -8.36 -2.44
C LEU A 158 2.35 -7.04 -3.03
N ILE A 159 2.42 -6.94 -4.35
CA ILE A 159 1.93 -5.81 -5.14
C ILE A 159 0.77 -6.31 -5.99
N LEU A 160 -0.45 -5.81 -5.70
CA LEU A 160 -1.67 -6.33 -6.26
C LEU A 160 -2.41 -5.23 -7.04
N ASP A 161 -2.66 -5.47 -8.32
CA ASP A 161 -3.45 -4.57 -9.16
C ASP A 161 -4.88 -5.10 -9.31
N GLU A 162 -5.83 -4.44 -8.65
CA GLU A 162 -7.26 -4.80 -8.65
C GLU A 162 -7.51 -6.28 -8.29
N PRO A 163 -7.06 -6.74 -7.11
CA PRO A 163 -7.12 -8.16 -6.77
C PRO A 163 -8.54 -8.71 -6.58
N THR A 164 -9.54 -7.85 -6.35
CA THR A 164 -10.94 -8.26 -6.17
C THR A 164 -11.75 -8.29 -7.45
N ASN A 165 -11.18 -7.81 -8.58
CA ASN A 165 -11.88 -7.83 -9.86
C ASN A 165 -12.27 -9.25 -10.25
N HIS A 166 -13.51 -9.41 -10.70
CA HIS A 166 -14.14 -10.67 -11.12
C HIS A 166 -14.40 -11.67 -10.01
N LEU A 167 -14.04 -11.36 -8.76
CA LEU A 167 -14.36 -12.23 -7.62
C LEU A 167 -15.81 -12.04 -7.17
N ASP A 168 -16.47 -13.13 -6.81
CA ASP A 168 -17.76 -13.09 -6.12
C ASP A 168 -17.57 -12.61 -4.66
N ILE A 169 -18.67 -12.37 -3.97
CA ILE A 169 -18.65 -11.84 -2.60
C ILE A 169 -17.91 -12.80 -1.65
N ASP A 170 -18.15 -14.10 -1.75
CA ASP A 170 -17.52 -15.09 -0.87
C ASP A 170 -16.01 -15.15 -1.10
N SER A 171 -15.58 -15.14 -2.36
CA SER A 171 -14.15 -15.12 -2.71
C SER A 171 -13.46 -13.84 -2.25
N LYS A 172 -14.13 -12.69 -2.34
CA LYS A 172 -13.61 -11.42 -1.81
C LYS A 172 -13.38 -11.47 -0.31
N GLU A 173 -14.33 -12.00 0.45
CA GLU A 173 -14.19 -12.13 1.91
C GLU A 173 -13.02 -13.02 2.29
N VAL A 174 -12.87 -14.15 1.61
CA VAL A 174 -11.75 -15.07 1.85
C VAL A 174 -10.41 -14.40 1.52
N LEU A 175 -10.33 -13.66 0.43
CA LEU A 175 -9.14 -12.90 0.06
C LEU A 175 -8.82 -11.80 1.08
N GLU A 176 -9.83 -11.05 1.52
CA GLU A 176 -9.67 -10.02 2.56
C GLU A 176 -9.05 -10.60 3.82
N ASP A 177 -9.62 -11.70 4.32
CA ASP A 177 -9.12 -12.37 5.53
C ASP A 177 -7.67 -12.85 5.35
N ALA A 178 -7.35 -13.41 4.19
CA ALA A 178 -6.00 -13.87 3.87
C ALA A 178 -4.98 -12.72 3.86
N LEU A 179 -5.37 -11.56 3.33
CA LEU A 179 -4.49 -10.39 3.27
C LEU A 179 -4.34 -9.67 4.61
N ILE A 180 -5.39 -9.67 5.43
CA ILE A 180 -5.32 -9.16 6.81
C ILE A 180 -4.35 -10.00 7.64
N ASP A 181 -4.37 -11.32 7.47
CA ASP A 181 -3.50 -12.27 8.20
C ASP A 181 -2.10 -12.40 7.59
N PHE A 182 -1.85 -11.79 6.44
CA PHE A 182 -0.55 -11.88 5.78
C PHE A 182 0.57 -11.30 6.64
N ASP A 183 1.65 -12.06 6.79
CA ASP A 183 2.82 -11.73 7.60
C ASP A 183 3.91 -10.94 6.85
N GLY A 184 3.55 -10.30 5.77
CA GLY A 184 4.42 -9.45 4.96
C GLY A 184 3.83 -8.05 4.73
N THR A 185 4.25 -7.44 3.65
CA THR A 185 3.93 -6.06 3.29
C THR A 185 3.07 -6.03 2.02
N LEU A 186 2.09 -5.15 1.98
CA LEU A 186 1.14 -5.02 0.87
C LEU A 186 1.16 -3.63 0.27
N LEU A 187 1.11 -3.58 -1.07
CA LEU A 187 0.82 -2.38 -1.84
C LEU A 187 -0.19 -2.77 -2.91
N PHE A 188 -1.34 -2.11 -2.96
CA PHE A 188 -2.37 -2.53 -3.89
C PHE A 188 -3.21 -1.36 -4.43
N VAL A 189 -3.76 -1.56 -5.62
CA VAL A 189 -4.76 -0.68 -6.22
C VAL A 189 -6.11 -1.39 -6.15
N SER A 190 -7.15 -0.72 -5.66
CA SER A 190 -8.52 -1.22 -5.67
C SER A 190 -9.51 -0.07 -5.79
N HIS A 191 -10.64 -0.33 -6.46
CA HIS A 191 -11.83 0.53 -6.48
C HIS A 191 -12.89 0.09 -5.47
N ASP A 192 -12.68 -1.03 -4.80
CA ASP A 192 -13.60 -1.59 -3.81
C ASP A 192 -13.33 -0.95 -2.43
N ARG A 193 -14.22 -0.04 -2.02
CA ARG A 193 -14.09 0.70 -0.75
C ARG A 193 -14.11 -0.21 0.48
N TYR A 194 -14.91 -1.27 0.46
CA TYR A 194 -14.97 -2.23 1.56
C TYR A 194 -13.64 -2.97 1.70
N PHE A 195 -13.09 -3.40 0.59
CA PHE A 195 -11.79 -4.06 0.56
C PHE A 195 -10.67 -3.15 1.07
N ILE A 196 -10.61 -1.92 0.57
CA ILE A 196 -9.64 -0.92 1.03
C ILE A 196 -9.76 -0.70 2.54
N ASN A 197 -10.98 -0.48 3.02
CA ASN A 197 -11.21 -0.17 4.44
C ASN A 197 -10.83 -1.33 5.36
N ARG A 198 -11.04 -2.57 4.93
CA ARG A 198 -10.68 -3.75 5.73
C ARG A 198 -9.19 -4.08 5.72
N VAL A 199 -8.53 -3.91 4.58
CA VAL A 199 -7.16 -4.40 4.38
C VAL A 199 -6.11 -3.32 4.59
N ALA A 200 -6.37 -2.10 4.14
CA ALA A 200 -5.39 -1.02 4.19
C ALA A 200 -5.20 -0.46 5.60
N THR A 201 -3.94 -0.31 5.98
CA THR A 201 -3.54 0.45 7.17
C THR A 201 -3.13 1.87 6.83
N LYS A 202 -2.79 2.12 5.58
CA LYS A 202 -2.43 3.44 5.03
C LYS A 202 -3.04 3.60 3.64
N VAL A 203 -3.28 4.84 3.24
CA VAL A 203 -3.81 5.16 1.91
C VAL A 203 -2.86 6.14 1.21
N LEU A 204 -2.42 5.80 0.01
CA LEU A 204 -1.62 6.65 -0.86
C LEU A 204 -2.50 7.23 -1.96
N GLU A 205 -2.74 8.53 -1.91
CA GLU A 205 -3.48 9.23 -2.95
C GLU A 205 -2.55 9.72 -4.05
N ILE A 206 -2.91 9.43 -5.29
CA ILE A 206 -2.22 9.90 -6.48
C ILE A 206 -3.11 10.94 -7.19
N SER A 207 -2.55 12.09 -7.46
CA SER A 207 -3.18 13.17 -8.23
C SER A 207 -2.21 13.69 -9.28
N GLU A 208 -2.65 14.59 -10.15
CA GLU A 208 -1.76 15.26 -11.11
C GLU A 208 -0.59 15.96 -10.40
N GLU A 209 -0.80 16.40 -9.18
CA GLU A 209 0.14 17.15 -8.36
C GLU A 209 1.06 16.25 -7.52
N GLY A 210 0.96 14.95 -7.66
CA GLY A 210 1.83 13.99 -7.00
C GLY A 210 1.11 13.08 -6.00
N SER A 211 1.88 12.55 -5.06
CA SER A 211 1.42 11.59 -4.06
C SER A 211 1.23 12.23 -2.69
N THR A 212 0.24 11.74 -1.95
CA THR A 212 0.01 12.08 -0.54
C THR A 212 -0.32 10.82 0.24
N LEU A 213 0.40 10.57 1.32
CA LEU A 213 0.17 9.42 2.18
C LEU A 213 -0.71 9.79 3.38
N TYR A 214 -1.74 8.99 3.63
CA TYR A 214 -2.63 9.11 4.79
C TYR A 214 -2.45 7.90 5.69
N LEU A 215 -2.29 8.12 6.99
CA LEU A 215 -2.10 7.07 7.98
C LEU A 215 -3.45 6.60 8.52
N GLY A 216 -3.94 5.50 8.02
CA GLY A 216 -5.20 4.91 8.45
C GLY A 216 -5.93 4.20 7.32
N ASP A 217 -7.15 3.75 7.62
CA ASP A 217 -8.01 3.11 6.64
C ASP A 217 -8.64 4.11 5.66
N TYR A 218 -9.55 3.62 4.82
CA TYR A 218 -10.22 4.45 3.82
C TYR A 218 -11.11 5.53 4.45
N ASP A 219 -11.77 5.22 5.57
CA ASP A 219 -12.62 6.19 6.29
C ASP A 219 -11.76 7.33 6.88
N TYR A 220 -10.63 7.00 7.45
CA TYR A 220 -9.64 7.99 7.91
C TYR A 220 -9.15 8.88 6.76
N TYR A 221 -8.85 8.28 5.60
CA TYR A 221 -8.45 8.99 4.40
C TYR A 221 -9.50 10.03 3.98
N LEU A 222 -10.77 9.63 3.91
CA LEU A 222 -11.86 10.54 3.52
C LEU A 222 -12.01 11.70 4.51
N GLU A 223 -11.95 11.42 5.79
CA GLU A 223 -12.05 12.43 6.86
C GLU A 223 -10.89 13.42 6.80
N LYS A 224 -9.66 12.90 6.74
CA LYS A 224 -8.46 13.73 6.71
C LYS A 224 -8.35 14.57 5.44
N LYS A 225 -8.74 14.02 4.31
CA LYS A 225 -8.80 14.74 3.03
C LYS A 225 -9.79 15.90 3.10
N ALA A 226 -10.97 15.70 3.67
CA ALA A 226 -11.97 16.74 3.85
C ALA A 226 -11.45 17.86 4.76
N GLU A 227 -10.77 17.52 5.85
CA GLU A 227 -10.14 18.52 6.75
C GLU A 227 -9.09 19.35 6.02
N LEU A 228 -8.23 18.74 5.21
CA LEU A 228 -7.18 19.44 4.48
C LEU A 228 -7.75 20.34 3.38
N GLU A 229 -8.80 19.92 2.69
CA GLU A 229 -9.49 20.73 1.70
C GLU A 229 -10.16 21.95 2.35
N GLU A 230 -10.76 21.79 3.53
CA GLU A 230 -11.37 22.87 4.29
C GLU A 230 -10.33 23.89 4.76
N LEU A 231 -9.17 23.44 5.26
CA LEU A 231 -8.05 24.30 5.62
C LEU A 231 -7.51 25.07 4.43
N ALA A 232 -7.40 24.42 3.26
CA ALA A 232 -6.98 25.07 2.03
C ALA A 232 -7.95 26.17 1.61
N ARG A 233 -9.26 25.90 1.69
CA ARG A 233 -10.31 26.86 1.39
C ARG A 233 -10.29 28.06 2.33
N MET A 234 -10.12 27.84 3.63
CA MET A 234 -10.00 28.92 4.62
C MET A 234 -8.79 29.83 4.35
N LYS A 235 -7.66 29.25 3.99
CA LYS A 235 -6.45 30.01 3.65
C LYS A 235 -6.59 30.80 2.37
N GLU A 236 -7.27 30.26 1.36
CA GLU A 236 -7.59 30.98 0.13
C GLU A 236 -8.54 32.15 0.40
N GLU A 237 -9.57 31.97 1.23
CA GLU A 237 -10.48 33.03 1.65
C GLU A 237 -9.74 34.13 2.43
N GLU A 238 -8.86 33.79 3.37
CA GLU A 238 -8.02 34.76 4.08
C GLU A 238 -7.07 35.52 3.14
N ALA A 239 -6.50 34.84 2.16
CA ALA A 239 -5.64 35.46 1.15
C ALA A 239 -6.45 36.40 0.24
N GLN A 240 -7.69 36.04 -0.11
CA GLN A 240 -8.60 36.89 -0.88
C GLN A 240 -9.08 38.10 -0.07
N GLU A 241 -9.39 37.94 1.21
CA GLU A 241 -9.75 39.07 2.11
C GLU A 241 -8.58 40.04 2.30
N LYS A 242 -7.34 39.55 2.34
CA LYS A 242 -6.13 40.40 2.38
C LYS A 242 -5.83 41.11 1.07
N THR A 243 -6.25 40.52 -0.06
CA THR A 243 -6.06 41.14 -1.41
C THR A 243 -7.16 42.13 -1.78
N THR A 244 -8.36 42.07 -1.19
CA THR A 244 -9.42 43.05 -1.40
C THR A 244 -9.16 44.40 -0.75
N VAL A 245 -8.16 44.53 0.10
CA VAL A 245 -7.76 45.78 0.78
C VAL A 245 -6.68 46.53 0.03
N VAL A 246 -6.05 45.96 -1.01
CA VAL A 246 -4.96 46.58 -1.79
C VAL A 246 -5.22 46.46 -3.28
N ASP A 247 -5.77 47.58 -3.81
CA ASP A 247 -5.68 48.09 -5.20
C ASP A 247 -5.86 47.15 -6.43
N GLU A 248 -6.76 47.57 -7.28
CA GLU A 248 -7.18 47.07 -8.60
C GLU A 248 -6.07 46.91 -9.65
N LYS A 249 -4.87 46.51 -9.32
CA LYS A 249 -3.85 46.24 -10.35
C LYS A 249 -2.97 45.08 -9.92
N VAL A 250 -3.23 43.87 -10.41
CA VAL A 250 -2.30 42.92 -11.05
C VAL A 250 -2.89 41.51 -11.14
N PRO A 251 -3.36 41.05 -12.32
CA PRO A 251 -3.78 39.64 -12.48
C PRO A 251 -2.65 38.63 -12.45
N ALA A 252 -1.40 39.06 -12.65
CA ALA A 252 -0.24 38.16 -12.70
C ALA A 252 0.32 37.77 -11.31
N ASN A 253 0.10 38.64 -10.28
CA ASN A 253 0.54 38.35 -8.91
C ASN A 253 -0.38 37.40 -8.15
N ASP A 254 -1.68 37.37 -8.45
CA ASP A 254 -2.63 36.46 -7.84
C ASP A 254 -2.37 34.98 -8.19
N TYR A 255 -2.01 34.73 -9.45
CA TYR A 255 -1.69 33.35 -9.88
C TYR A 255 -0.39 32.85 -9.23
N GLN A 256 0.62 33.70 -9.10
CA GLN A 256 1.89 33.34 -8.45
C GLN A 256 1.71 33.20 -6.92
N ALA A 257 0.89 34.04 -6.29
CA ALA A 257 0.57 33.94 -4.88
C ALA A 257 -0.25 32.71 -4.56
N GLN A 258 -1.24 32.36 -5.37
CA GLN A 258 -2.01 31.12 -5.24
C GLN A 258 -1.14 29.88 -5.43
N LYS A 259 -0.24 29.92 -6.39
CA LYS A 259 0.71 28.82 -6.64
C LYS A 259 1.72 28.67 -5.50
N ALA A 260 2.20 29.78 -4.92
CA ALA A 260 3.08 29.79 -3.77
C ALA A 260 2.36 29.28 -2.50
N ASN A 261 1.10 29.69 -2.29
CA ASN A 261 0.27 29.22 -1.18
C ASN A 261 -0.07 27.73 -1.28
N GLN A 262 -0.37 27.24 -2.47
CA GLN A 262 -0.56 25.81 -2.72
C GLN A 262 0.71 25.02 -2.44
N LYS A 263 1.86 25.56 -2.82
CA LYS A 263 3.17 24.94 -2.58
C LYS A 263 3.50 24.90 -1.09
N GLU A 264 3.22 25.94 -0.33
CA GLU A 264 3.38 25.97 1.13
C GLU A 264 2.42 25.00 1.83
N LEU A 265 1.18 24.95 1.37
CA LEU A 265 0.18 24.03 1.89
C LEU A 265 0.59 22.57 1.68
N ARG A 266 1.15 22.24 0.51
CA ARG A 266 1.69 20.91 0.23
C ARG A 266 2.86 20.57 1.13
N LYS A 267 3.77 21.50 1.37
CA LYS A 267 4.89 21.32 2.30
C LYS A 267 4.38 21.05 3.71
N LEU A 268 3.38 21.82 4.15
CA LEU A 268 2.75 21.65 5.44
C LEU A 268 2.10 20.29 5.58
N THR A 269 1.33 19.87 4.59
CA THR A 269 0.68 18.56 4.55
C THR A 269 1.70 17.43 4.58
N ARG A 270 2.77 17.54 3.81
CA ARG A 270 3.87 16.56 3.81
C ARG A 270 4.53 16.47 5.17
N ARG A 271 4.78 17.60 5.82
CA ARG A 271 5.40 17.63 7.15
C ARG A 271 4.50 17.00 8.20
N ILE A 272 3.21 17.31 8.18
CA ILE A 272 2.21 16.70 9.08
C ILE A 272 2.20 15.18 8.88
N THR A 273 2.18 14.71 7.64
CA THR A 273 2.21 13.28 7.31
C THR A 273 3.50 12.61 7.79
N GLU A 274 4.66 13.24 7.60
CA GLU A 274 5.94 12.74 8.12
C GLU A 274 5.94 12.61 9.63
N ILE A 275 5.40 13.60 10.34
CA ILE A 275 5.28 13.59 11.80
C ILE A 275 4.38 12.45 12.25
N GLU A 276 3.22 12.29 11.64
CA GLU A 276 2.28 11.21 11.92
C GLU A 276 2.92 9.83 11.70
N ASN A 277 3.70 9.67 10.61
CA ASN A 277 4.47 8.46 10.33
C ASN A 277 5.52 8.17 11.41
N GLN A 278 6.26 9.19 11.81
CA GLN A 278 7.29 9.05 12.85
C GLN A 278 6.68 8.73 14.21
N LEU A 279 5.54 9.34 14.55
CA LEU A 279 4.81 9.02 15.76
C LEU A 279 4.33 7.58 15.79
N GLU A 280 3.83 7.08 14.67
CA GLU A 280 3.40 5.68 14.53
C GLU A 280 4.57 4.71 14.69
N GLU A 281 5.72 5.00 14.07
CA GLU A 281 6.95 4.19 14.23
C GLU A 281 7.42 4.16 15.68
N ILE A 282 7.37 5.31 16.37
CA ILE A 282 7.73 5.42 17.77
C ILE A 282 6.78 4.59 18.62
N GLU A 283 5.49 4.69 18.41
CA GLU A 283 4.47 3.94 19.14
C GLU A 283 4.64 2.43 18.95
N ALA A 284 4.90 1.97 17.71
CA ALA A 284 5.17 0.57 17.42
C ALA A 284 6.45 0.08 18.13
N ARG A 285 7.49 0.90 18.16
CA ARG A 285 8.74 0.55 18.86
C ARG A 285 8.56 0.53 20.38
N GLU A 286 7.81 1.45 20.93
CA GLU A 286 7.46 1.46 22.36
C GLU A 286 6.72 0.18 22.75
N GLU A 287 5.78 -0.27 21.93
CA GLU A 287 5.07 -1.52 22.16
C GLU A 287 5.99 -2.73 22.11
N GLU A 288 6.88 -2.83 21.10
CA GLU A 288 7.90 -3.88 21.04
C GLU A 288 8.78 -3.90 22.30
N ILE A 289 9.24 -2.74 22.75
CA ILE A 289 10.08 -2.63 23.95
C ILE A 289 9.31 -3.10 25.18
N ASN A 290 8.06 -2.69 25.34
CA ASN A 290 7.21 -3.13 26.45
C ASN A 290 7.02 -4.65 26.45
N GLN A 291 6.84 -5.28 25.30
CA GLN A 291 6.74 -6.72 25.17
C GLN A 291 8.05 -7.42 25.57
N VAL A 292 9.18 -6.90 25.14
CA VAL A 292 10.50 -7.46 25.50
C VAL A 292 10.78 -7.29 27.00
N MET A 293 10.42 -6.14 27.58
CA MET A 293 10.59 -5.90 29.02
C MET A 293 9.77 -6.86 29.89
N LEU A 294 8.59 -7.27 29.42
CA LEU A 294 7.77 -8.27 30.11
C LEU A 294 8.39 -9.68 30.04
N ALA A 295 9.16 -9.97 29.02
CA ALA A 295 9.72 -11.29 28.73
C ALA A 295 11.15 -11.46 29.28
N THR A 296 11.85 -10.39 29.65
CA THR A 296 13.26 -10.45 30.10
C THR A 296 13.38 -10.26 31.61
N ASN A 297 14.33 -10.98 32.22
CA ASN A 297 14.68 -10.84 33.65
C ASN A 297 16.08 -10.26 33.85
N GLU A 298 16.81 -9.90 32.79
CA GLU A 298 18.14 -9.34 32.89
C GLU A 298 18.12 -7.84 33.19
N ALA A 299 18.72 -7.43 34.28
CA ALA A 299 18.72 -6.04 34.75
C ALA A 299 19.40 -5.08 33.76
N SER A 300 20.47 -5.51 33.08
CA SER A 300 21.18 -4.69 32.10
C SER A 300 20.35 -4.41 30.85
N GLU A 301 19.59 -5.40 30.36
CA GLU A 301 18.66 -5.24 29.25
C GLU A 301 17.50 -4.32 29.60
N LEU A 302 16.95 -4.45 30.81
CA LEU A 302 15.87 -3.58 31.31
C LEU A 302 16.30 -2.11 31.38
N ILE A 303 17.54 -1.85 31.82
CA ILE A 303 18.10 -0.49 31.86
C ILE A 303 18.24 0.09 30.47
N ASP A 304 18.79 -0.65 29.53
CA ASP A 304 18.97 -0.21 28.15
C ASP A 304 17.64 0.04 27.46
N LEU A 305 16.64 -0.83 27.65
CA LEU A 305 15.32 -0.69 27.09
C LEU A 305 14.57 0.52 27.71
N GLN A 306 14.72 0.76 29.01
CA GLN A 306 14.12 1.93 29.66
C GLN A 306 14.74 3.22 29.13
N LYS A 307 16.02 3.24 28.88
CA LYS A 307 16.71 4.39 28.30
C LYS A 307 16.21 4.68 26.87
N GLU A 308 16.02 3.64 26.07
CA GLU A 308 15.42 3.78 24.74
C GLU A 308 13.98 4.31 24.81
N LEU A 309 13.16 3.82 25.74
CA LEU A 309 11.80 4.34 25.97
C LEU A 309 11.80 5.82 26.33
N ASP A 310 12.71 6.25 27.19
CA ASP A 310 12.81 7.65 27.62
C ASP A 310 13.21 8.54 26.42
N GLU A 311 14.12 8.10 25.57
CA GLU A 311 14.50 8.81 24.34
C GLU A 311 13.33 8.89 23.34
N LEU A 312 12.58 7.81 23.17
CA LEU A 312 11.40 7.76 22.31
C LEU A 312 10.28 8.68 22.82
N THR A 313 10.05 8.71 24.12
CA THR A 313 9.07 9.61 24.75
C THR A 313 9.42 11.06 24.51
N GLU A 314 10.69 11.43 24.63
CA GLU A 314 11.16 12.79 24.36
C GLU A 314 11.00 13.17 22.89
N GLN A 315 11.33 12.28 21.97
CA GLN A 315 11.07 12.49 20.53
C GLN A 315 9.59 12.63 20.23
N GLN A 316 8.75 11.81 20.85
CA GLN A 316 7.30 11.85 20.69
C GLN A 316 6.72 13.20 21.14
N GLU A 317 7.14 13.71 22.28
CA GLU A 317 6.72 15.02 22.80
C GLU A 317 7.11 16.15 21.83
N THR A 318 8.33 16.13 21.32
CA THR A 318 8.82 17.12 20.35
C THR A 318 8.00 17.11 19.06
N LEU A 319 7.71 15.92 18.54
CA LEU A 319 6.91 15.74 17.32
C LEU A 319 5.46 16.15 17.52
N MET A 320 4.87 15.84 18.67
CA MET A 320 3.50 16.25 18.99
C MET A 320 3.35 17.76 19.12
N LEU A 321 4.33 18.46 19.71
CA LEU A 321 4.35 19.92 19.75
C LEU A 321 4.43 20.53 18.36
N GLU A 322 5.28 20.01 17.51
CA GLU A 322 5.37 20.44 16.10
C GLU A 322 4.07 20.19 15.35
N TRP A 323 3.47 19.02 15.54
CA TRP A 323 2.18 18.67 14.95
C TRP A 323 1.07 19.63 15.35
N GLU A 324 0.99 19.99 16.63
CA GLU A 324 0.02 20.96 17.15
C GLU A 324 0.23 22.36 16.55
N GLU A 325 1.47 22.80 16.37
CA GLU A 325 1.78 24.08 15.72
C GLU A 325 1.39 24.10 14.24
N LEU A 326 1.48 22.97 13.55
CA LEU A 326 1.21 22.85 12.11
C LEU A 326 -0.26 22.53 11.80
N SER A 327 -0.98 21.98 12.74
CA SER A 327 -2.40 21.69 12.61
C SER A 327 -3.24 22.76 13.29
#